data_0d03a4e7dda717151382128f914a667d
#
_entry.id   0d03a4e7dda717151382128f914a667d
#
_cell.length_a   1.000
_cell.length_b   1.000
_cell.length_c   1.000
_cell.angle_alpha   90.00
_cell.angle_beta   90.00
_cell.angle_gamma   90.00
#
_symmetry.space_group_name_H-M   'P 1'
#
loop_
_entity.id
_entity.type
_entity.pdbx_description
1 polymer ?
#
loop_
_entity_poly.entity_id
_entity_poly.type
_entity_poly.pdbx_seq_one_letter_code
_entity_poly.pdbx_strand_id
1 'polypeptide(L)'
;MADVLHHTYLPFTADQLREHFAPVLGAGERDRHLRYYLASVEEARKYDELIRRGVKPTPAQIKLGRQMEKDERFWVATALMSLYHADGGSGRAELFARLLERAGLRPPPGFPRWEDALAGALDLFFEVNLPSPARYRAWLREHLGERAPIPYLKKQAEAPGARLEGATRADAMLLAPASGVAVIFEAKVLSDISTHVTFDLARNQLARSIDVMLQANPALPAPLSLRKPERTFLVLLTPALTQPGRAGDAISKSRLYGWLMPAYQDPHSSLLRQHLPHRDGSELAQAAERLGWASWEDCHSVAPAACSWLTATPGTA
;
A
#
# COMPACT_ATOMS: atom_id res chain seq x y z
N MET A 1 -31.87 -1.41 3.47
CA MET A 1 -30.56 -1.19 2.84
C MET A 1 -29.53 -1.17 3.95
N ALA A 2 -28.42 -1.89 3.81
CA ALA A 2 -27.36 -1.82 4.81
C ALA A 2 -26.84 -0.39 4.91
N ASP A 3 -26.62 0.10 6.14
CA ASP A 3 -26.16 1.46 6.40
C ASP A 3 -24.69 1.60 6.02
N VAL A 4 -24.41 2.18 4.84
CA VAL A 4 -23.04 2.40 4.38
C VAL A 4 -22.34 3.48 5.19
N LEU A 5 -21.02 3.36 5.34
CA LEU A 5 -20.22 4.30 6.13
C LEU A 5 -20.25 5.72 5.51
N HIS A 6 -19.96 5.82 4.22
CA HIS A 6 -20.05 7.09 3.49
C HIS A 6 -20.29 6.84 2.01
N HIS A 7 -21.33 7.44 1.42
CA HIS A 7 -21.76 7.14 0.06
C HIS A 7 -20.69 7.37 -1.01
N THR A 8 -19.85 8.40 -0.86
CA THR A 8 -18.82 8.75 -1.84
C THR A 8 -17.49 8.07 -1.54
N TYR A 9 -16.98 8.23 -0.31
CA TYR A 9 -15.59 7.89 0.01
C TYR A 9 -15.43 6.53 0.68
N LEU A 10 -16.49 5.89 1.15
CA LEU A 10 -16.45 4.56 1.75
C LEU A 10 -17.84 3.89 1.65
N PRO A 11 -18.29 3.50 0.45
CA PRO A 11 -19.63 2.98 0.20
C PRO A 11 -19.81 1.53 0.67
N PHE A 12 -19.28 1.22 1.85
CA PHE A 12 -19.28 -0.10 2.48
C PHE A 12 -19.80 -0.01 3.90
N THR A 13 -20.27 -1.13 4.43
CA THR A 13 -20.70 -1.23 5.83
C THR A 13 -19.48 -1.32 6.77
N ALA A 14 -19.72 -1.02 8.06
CA ALA A 14 -18.68 -1.18 9.07
C ALA A 14 -18.22 -2.64 9.21
N ASP A 15 -19.11 -3.62 8.96
CA ASP A 15 -18.79 -5.04 9.03
C ASP A 15 -17.91 -5.47 7.86
N GLN A 16 -18.22 -5.04 6.62
CA GLN A 16 -17.35 -5.26 5.48
C GLN A 16 -15.94 -4.70 5.72
N LEU A 17 -15.85 -3.45 6.20
CA LEU A 17 -14.54 -2.86 6.51
C LEU A 17 -13.81 -3.63 7.60
N ARG A 18 -14.52 -4.07 8.64
CA ARG A 18 -13.95 -4.83 9.77
C ARG A 18 -13.33 -6.16 9.34
N GLU A 19 -13.92 -6.84 8.37
CA GLU A 19 -13.42 -8.11 7.83
C GLU A 19 -11.99 -8.01 7.34
N HIS A 20 -11.60 -6.87 6.78
CA HIS A 20 -10.25 -6.63 6.26
C HIS A 20 -9.18 -6.36 7.32
N PHE A 21 -9.57 -6.12 8.59
CA PHE A 21 -8.61 -5.93 9.69
C PHE A 21 -8.50 -7.15 10.61
N ALA A 22 -9.52 -8.01 10.64
CA ALA A 22 -9.69 -9.01 11.69
C ALA A 22 -8.59 -10.07 11.79
N PRO A 23 -8.06 -10.67 10.70
CA PRO A 23 -7.16 -11.82 10.82
C PRO A 23 -5.70 -11.46 11.13
N VAL A 24 -5.29 -10.21 10.92
CA VAL A 24 -3.87 -9.80 10.86
C VAL A 24 -3.41 -9.05 12.09
N LEU A 25 -4.31 -8.23 12.63
CA LEU A 25 -4.02 -7.38 13.77
C LEU A 25 -4.59 -8.00 15.05
N GLY A 26 -3.82 -7.91 16.14
CA GLY A 26 -4.38 -8.16 17.47
C GLY A 26 -5.60 -7.28 17.71
N ALA A 27 -6.53 -7.70 18.58
CA ALA A 27 -7.82 -7.02 18.78
C ALA A 27 -7.66 -5.51 19.03
N GLY A 28 -6.71 -5.09 19.86
CA GLY A 28 -6.47 -3.68 20.16
C GLY A 28 -5.98 -2.85 18.97
N GLU A 29 -5.13 -3.41 18.10
CA GLU A 29 -4.66 -2.76 16.87
C GLU A 29 -5.81 -2.62 15.87
N ARG A 30 -6.55 -3.70 15.63
CA ARG A 30 -7.75 -3.70 14.77
C ARG A 30 -8.72 -2.62 15.21
N ASP A 31 -9.05 -2.56 16.50
CA ASP A 31 -10.02 -1.62 17.05
C ASP A 31 -9.51 -0.17 16.96
N ARG A 32 -8.20 0.05 17.06
CA ARG A 32 -7.59 1.37 16.86
C ARG A 32 -7.75 1.84 15.42
N HIS A 33 -7.45 0.99 14.42
CA HIS A 33 -7.59 1.33 13.02
C HIS A 33 -9.06 1.55 12.66
N LEU A 34 -9.95 0.62 13.02
CA LEU A 34 -11.37 0.76 12.76
C LEU A 34 -11.95 2.04 13.37
N ARG A 35 -11.61 2.38 14.62
CA ARG A 35 -12.03 3.65 15.26
C ARG A 35 -11.58 4.88 14.48
N TYR A 36 -10.38 4.85 13.90
CA TYR A 36 -9.90 5.96 13.07
C TYR A 36 -10.80 6.16 11.84
N TYR A 37 -11.13 5.08 11.12
CA TYR A 37 -12.03 5.16 9.97
C TYR A 37 -13.41 5.67 10.37
N LEU A 38 -14.00 5.09 11.43
CA LEU A 38 -15.33 5.47 11.90
C LEU A 38 -15.38 6.92 12.39
N ALA A 39 -14.35 7.40 13.09
CA ALA A 39 -14.28 8.79 13.53
C ALA A 39 -14.18 9.76 12.34
N SER A 40 -13.40 9.44 11.32
CA SER A 40 -13.29 10.27 10.12
C SER A 40 -14.59 10.32 9.32
N VAL A 41 -15.31 9.19 9.23
CA VAL A 41 -16.65 9.12 8.61
C VAL A 41 -17.65 10.02 9.37
N GLU A 42 -17.64 9.97 10.69
CA GLU A 42 -18.52 10.79 11.52
C GLU A 42 -18.25 12.28 11.31
N GLU A 43 -16.99 12.70 11.25
CA GLU A 43 -16.64 14.10 10.97
C GLU A 43 -17.04 14.52 9.54
N ALA A 44 -16.92 13.64 8.55
CA ALA A 44 -17.40 13.90 7.19
C ALA A 44 -18.92 14.06 7.14
N ARG A 45 -19.67 13.19 7.82
CA ARG A 45 -21.14 13.29 7.92
C ARG A 45 -21.59 14.59 8.58
N LYS A 46 -20.93 15.03 9.66
CA LYS A 46 -21.20 16.33 10.31
C LYS A 46 -20.94 17.49 9.36
N TYR A 47 -19.85 17.42 8.60
CA TYR A 47 -19.54 18.44 7.61
C TYR A 47 -20.60 18.52 6.52
N ASP A 48 -21.00 17.39 5.94
CA ASP A 48 -22.06 17.32 4.92
C ASP A 48 -23.39 17.86 5.44
N GLU A 49 -23.72 17.58 6.70
CA GLU A 49 -24.93 18.13 7.35
C GLU A 49 -24.89 19.66 7.46
N LEU A 50 -23.73 20.24 7.82
CA LEU A 50 -23.57 21.70 7.85
C LEU A 50 -23.78 22.31 6.47
N ILE A 51 -23.17 21.73 5.42
CA ILE A 51 -23.33 22.19 4.04
C ILE A 51 -24.80 22.10 3.61
N ARG A 52 -25.48 20.98 3.86
CA ARG A 52 -26.89 20.77 3.50
C ARG A 52 -27.81 21.78 4.19
N ARG A 53 -27.48 22.19 5.40
CA ARG A 53 -28.22 23.22 6.15
C ARG A 53 -27.85 24.65 5.77
N GLY A 54 -26.95 24.88 4.83
CA GLY A 54 -26.48 26.20 4.43
C GLY A 54 -25.62 26.89 5.52
N VAL A 55 -25.13 26.17 6.51
CA VAL A 55 -24.27 26.68 7.58
C VAL A 55 -22.82 26.71 7.11
N LYS A 56 -22.18 27.87 7.18
CA LYS A 56 -20.75 28.01 6.81
C LYS A 56 -19.85 27.29 7.82
N PRO A 57 -19.13 26.24 7.43
CA PRO A 57 -18.23 25.55 8.35
C PRO A 57 -17.00 26.39 8.74
N THR A 58 -16.49 26.18 9.92
CA THR A 58 -15.19 26.73 10.35
C THR A 58 -14.02 26.04 9.63
N PRO A 59 -12.82 26.65 9.57
CA PRO A 59 -11.63 26.01 8.99
C PRO A 59 -11.28 24.64 9.61
N ALA A 60 -11.52 24.47 10.92
CA ALA A 60 -11.31 23.21 11.62
C ALA A 60 -12.31 22.12 11.15
N GLN A 61 -13.59 22.48 11.01
CA GLN A 61 -14.62 21.56 10.50
C GLN A 61 -14.37 21.16 9.04
N ILE A 62 -13.93 22.12 8.19
CA ILE A 62 -13.53 21.81 6.82
C ILE A 62 -12.35 20.80 6.82
N LYS A 63 -11.33 21.06 7.64
CA LYS A 63 -10.15 20.20 7.71
C LYS A 63 -10.50 18.77 8.12
N LEU A 64 -11.33 18.60 9.15
CA LEU A 64 -11.74 17.29 9.67
C LEU A 64 -12.76 16.60 8.72
N GLY A 65 -13.75 17.32 8.27
CA GLY A 65 -14.81 16.78 7.39
C GLY A 65 -14.31 16.33 6.03
N ARG A 66 -13.19 16.92 5.55
CA ARG A 66 -12.55 16.54 4.29
C ARG A 66 -11.28 15.69 4.47
N GLN A 67 -11.11 15.09 5.65
CA GLN A 67 -9.95 14.23 5.91
C GLN A 67 -9.90 13.04 4.96
N MET A 68 -11.04 12.41 4.70
CA MET A 68 -11.15 11.23 3.85
C MET A 68 -10.66 11.48 2.41
N GLU A 69 -10.83 12.71 1.89
CA GLU A 69 -10.37 13.08 0.55
C GLU A 69 -8.85 13.14 0.41
N LYS A 70 -8.13 13.28 1.51
CA LYS A 70 -6.67 13.50 1.54
C LYS A 70 -5.90 12.32 2.09
N ASP A 71 -6.58 11.41 2.77
CA ASP A 71 -5.96 10.29 3.48
C ASP A 71 -5.90 9.05 2.59
N GLU A 72 -4.70 8.61 2.27
CA GLU A 72 -4.39 7.46 1.42
C GLU A 72 -5.13 6.19 1.86
N ARG A 73 -5.37 6.01 3.17
CA ARG A 73 -6.08 4.85 3.71
C ARG A 73 -7.51 4.72 3.18
N PHE A 74 -8.23 5.84 3.04
CA PHE A 74 -9.59 5.82 2.47
C PHE A 74 -9.58 5.53 0.97
N TRP A 75 -8.61 6.08 0.25
CA TRP A 75 -8.45 5.78 -1.17
C TRP A 75 -8.16 4.30 -1.40
N VAL A 76 -7.23 3.73 -0.63
CA VAL A 76 -6.90 2.30 -0.68
C VAL A 76 -8.10 1.44 -0.32
N ALA A 77 -8.78 1.74 0.80
CA ALA A 77 -9.94 0.98 1.24
C ALA A 77 -11.05 1.02 0.18
N THR A 78 -11.40 2.21 -0.32
CA THR A 78 -12.47 2.34 -1.33
C THR A 78 -12.09 1.64 -2.63
N ALA A 79 -10.88 1.86 -3.15
CA ALA A 79 -10.46 1.26 -4.40
C ALA A 79 -10.44 -0.28 -4.30
N LEU A 80 -9.70 -0.83 -3.34
CA LEU A 80 -9.50 -2.28 -3.28
C LEU A 80 -10.74 -3.04 -2.79
N MET A 81 -11.54 -2.46 -1.88
CA MET A 81 -12.82 -3.06 -1.50
C MET A 81 -13.82 -3.05 -2.66
N SER A 82 -13.79 -2.04 -3.53
CA SER A 82 -14.65 -2.03 -4.74
C SER A 82 -14.33 -3.18 -5.69
N LEU A 83 -13.04 -3.53 -5.84
CA LEU A 83 -12.64 -4.71 -6.60
C LEU A 83 -13.01 -6.02 -5.87
N TYR A 84 -12.81 -6.02 -4.54
CA TYR A 84 -12.99 -7.22 -3.73
C TYR A 84 -14.46 -7.63 -3.56
N HIS A 85 -15.36 -6.66 -3.39
CA HIS A 85 -16.79 -6.88 -3.15
C HIS A 85 -17.65 -6.73 -4.42
N ALA A 86 -17.06 -6.46 -5.58
CA ALA A 86 -17.79 -6.35 -6.83
C ALA A 86 -18.60 -7.65 -7.09
N ASP A 87 -19.83 -7.49 -7.55
CA ASP A 87 -20.73 -8.61 -7.89
C ASP A 87 -20.84 -9.69 -6.81
N GLY A 88 -20.88 -9.26 -5.55
CA GLY A 88 -20.88 -10.17 -4.40
C GLY A 88 -19.58 -10.96 -4.24
N GLY A 89 -18.50 -10.49 -4.87
CA GLY A 89 -17.16 -11.09 -4.82
C GLY A 89 -16.89 -12.18 -5.86
N SER A 90 -17.83 -12.47 -6.75
CA SER A 90 -17.66 -13.51 -7.78
C SER A 90 -16.61 -13.14 -8.83
N GLY A 91 -16.49 -11.84 -9.18
CA GLY A 91 -15.54 -11.33 -10.18
C GLY A 91 -14.20 -10.86 -9.62
N ARG A 92 -13.93 -11.00 -8.30
CA ARG A 92 -12.77 -10.37 -7.67
C ARG A 92 -11.42 -10.79 -8.27
N ALA A 93 -11.24 -12.07 -8.61
CA ALA A 93 -10.00 -12.57 -9.21
C ALA A 93 -9.73 -11.91 -10.57
N GLU A 94 -10.74 -11.77 -11.43
CA GLU A 94 -10.65 -11.11 -12.73
C GLU A 94 -10.34 -9.62 -12.57
N LEU A 95 -11.02 -8.92 -11.66
CA LEU A 95 -10.79 -7.48 -11.45
C LEU A 95 -9.38 -7.20 -10.93
N PHE A 96 -8.89 -7.99 -9.97
CA PHE A 96 -7.51 -7.86 -9.52
C PHE A 96 -6.51 -8.26 -10.62
N ALA A 97 -6.78 -9.31 -11.41
CA ALA A 97 -5.96 -9.68 -12.56
C ALA A 97 -5.79 -8.49 -13.52
N ARG A 98 -6.89 -7.86 -13.92
CA ARG A 98 -6.88 -6.67 -14.80
C ARG A 98 -6.13 -5.49 -14.17
N LEU A 99 -6.23 -5.27 -12.86
CA LEU A 99 -5.46 -4.22 -12.17
C LEU A 99 -3.95 -4.52 -12.21
N LEU A 100 -3.55 -5.77 -11.98
CA LEU A 100 -2.14 -6.18 -12.01
C LEU A 100 -1.54 -6.08 -13.41
N GLU A 101 -2.30 -6.41 -14.45
CA GLU A 101 -1.90 -6.21 -15.85
C GLU A 101 -1.70 -4.72 -16.16
N ARG A 102 -2.62 -3.84 -15.69
CA ARG A 102 -2.47 -2.39 -15.83
C ARG A 102 -1.28 -1.83 -15.06
N ALA A 103 -0.90 -2.47 -13.95
CA ALA A 103 0.31 -2.15 -13.21
C ALA A 103 1.60 -2.60 -13.94
N GLY A 104 1.49 -3.25 -15.10
CA GLY A 104 2.63 -3.75 -15.89
C GLY A 104 3.18 -5.08 -15.41
N LEU A 105 2.48 -5.80 -14.54
CA LEU A 105 2.93 -7.06 -13.97
C LEU A 105 2.50 -8.26 -14.83
N ARG A 106 3.35 -9.28 -14.83
CA ARG A 106 3.07 -10.59 -15.43
C ARG A 106 2.73 -11.61 -14.35
N PRO A 107 1.90 -12.63 -14.66
CA PRO A 107 1.64 -13.73 -13.74
C PRO A 107 2.93 -14.40 -13.27
N PRO A 108 2.98 -14.93 -12.04
CA PRO A 108 4.17 -15.62 -11.54
C PRO A 108 4.41 -16.93 -12.31
N PRO A 109 5.65 -17.42 -12.36
CA PRO A 109 5.99 -18.68 -13.01
C PRO A 109 5.08 -19.84 -12.57
N GLY A 110 4.62 -20.61 -13.55
CA GLY A 110 3.69 -21.73 -13.34
C GLY A 110 2.21 -21.37 -13.50
N PHE A 111 1.89 -20.11 -13.77
CA PHE A 111 0.53 -19.66 -14.03
C PHE A 111 0.47 -18.92 -15.39
N PRO A 112 -0.33 -19.39 -16.36
CA PRO A 112 -0.42 -18.75 -17.69
C PRO A 112 -1.12 -17.39 -17.62
N ARG A 113 -2.03 -17.19 -16.64
CA ARG A 113 -2.81 -15.95 -16.45
C ARG A 113 -2.91 -15.60 -14.97
N TRP A 114 -3.23 -14.35 -14.70
CA TRP A 114 -3.45 -13.87 -13.34
C TRP A 114 -4.66 -14.53 -12.66
N GLU A 115 -5.74 -14.77 -13.40
CA GLU A 115 -6.94 -15.43 -12.88
C GLU A 115 -6.61 -16.83 -12.36
N ASP A 116 -5.71 -17.55 -13.00
CA ASP A 116 -5.26 -18.87 -12.57
C ASP A 116 -4.42 -18.76 -11.27
N ALA A 117 -3.59 -17.73 -11.15
CA ALA A 117 -2.77 -17.46 -9.98
C ALA A 117 -3.60 -16.97 -8.77
N LEU A 118 -4.71 -16.29 -9.04
CA LEU A 118 -5.64 -15.75 -8.04
C LEU A 118 -6.87 -16.63 -7.82
N ALA A 119 -6.91 -17.83 -8.38
CA ALA A 119 -8.06 -18.72 -8.28
C ALA A 119 -8.30 -19.18 -6.82
N GLY A 120 -9.58 -19.34 -6.48
CA GLY A 120 -10.03 -19.79 -5.15
C GLY A 120 -10.24 -18.64 -4.18
N ALA A 121 -9.97 -18.92 -2.89
CA ALA A 121 -10.12 -17.90 -1.86
C ALA A 121 -9.09 -16.78 -2.04
N LEU A 122 -9.56 -15.55 -1.93
CA LEU A 122 -8.72 -14.35 -1.87
C LEU A 122 -8.96 -13.65 -0.55
N ASP A 123 -7.89 -13.22 0.09
CA ASP A 123 -7.93 -12.40 1.29
C ASP A 123 -7.38 -11.00 0.97
N LEU A 124 -8.05 -9.97 1.42
CA LEU A 124 -7.59 -8.58 1.35
C LEU A 124 -7.43 -8.04 2.77
N PHE A 125 -6.24 -7.56 3.09
CA PHE A 125 -5.91 -7.03 4.41
C PHE A 125 -5.40 -5.60 4.30
N PHE A 126 -5.81 -4.72 5.23
CA PHE A 126 -5.30 -3.36 5.37
C PHE A 126 -4.31 -3.25 6.53
N GLU A 127 -3.38 -2.29 6.42
CA GLU A 127 -2.42 -1.94 7.48
C GLU A 127 -1.58 -3.14 7.96
N VAL A 128 -1.11 -3.96 7.03
CA VAL A 128 -0.39 -5.21 7.32
C VAL A 128 1.02 -4.93 7.82
N ASN A 129 1.33 -5.37 9.04
CA ASN A 129 2.67 -5.28 9.60
C ASN A 129 3.53 -6.48 9.17
N LEU A 130 4.53 -6.22 8.33
CA LEU A 130 5.53 -7.19 7.90
C LEU A 130 6.83 -6.99 8.67
N PRO A 131 7.35 -8.02 9.37
CA PRO A 131 8.59 -7.90 10.12
C PRO A 131 9.76 -7.49 9.24
N SER A 132 10.61 -6.58 9.74
CA SER A 132 11.88 -6.25 9.07
C SER A 132 12.75 -7.50 8.92
N PRO A 133 13.38 -7.73 7.75
CA PRO A 133 14.23 -8.88 7.52
C PRO A 133 15.39 -8.97 8.51
N ALA A 134 15.61 -10.16 9.09
CA ALA A 134 16.68 -10.37 10.04
C ALA A 134 18.07 -10.16 9.39
N ARG A 135 18.21 -10.59 8.10
CA ARG A 135 19.42 -10.39 7.29
C ARG A 135 19.78 -8.91 7.17
N TYR A 136 18.78 -8.04 6.91
CA TYR A 136 19.02 -6.59 6.87
C TYR A 136 19.46 -6.04 8.23
N ARG A 137 18.78 -6.40 9.32
CA ARG A 137 19.15 -5.90 10.66
C ARG A 137 20.54 -6.35 11.09
N ALA A 138 20.97 -7.56 10.72
CA ALA A 138 22.34 -8.03 10.95
C ALA A 138 23.34 -7.20 10.16
N TRP A 139 23.11 -7.06 8.86
CA TRP A 139 23.95 -6.26 7.97
C TRP A 139 24.04 -4.79 8.45
N LEU A 140 22.92 -4.16 8.79
CA LEU A 140 22.91 -2.76 9.27
C LEU A 140 23.75 -2.59 10.53
N ARG A 141 23.72 -3.56 11.46
CA ARG A 141 24.53 -3.51 12.69
C ARG A 141 26.02 -3.45 12.38
N GLU A 142 26.46 -4.15 11.37
CA GLU A 142 27.87 -4.18 10.93
C GLU A 142 28.28 -2.90 10.18
N HIS A 143 27.31 -2.20 9.55
CA HIS A 143 27.55 -1.03 8.69
C HIS A 143 26.97 0.28 9.26
N LEU A 144 26.73 0.35 10.57
CA LEU A 144 26.17 1.56 11.21
C LEU A 144 27.02 2.81 10.98
N GLY A 145 28.36 2.66 10.91
CA GLY A 145 29.25 3.79 10.64
C GLY A 145 29.03 4.45 9.29
N GLU A 146 28.61 3.69 8.30
CA GLU A 146 28.36 4.17 6.93
C GLU A 146 26.91 4.64 6.74
N ARG A 147 25.95 3.96 7.38
CA ARG A 147 24.52 4.12 7.16
C ARG A 147 23.87 5.13 8.13
N ALA A 148 24.45 5.32 9.30
CA ALA A 148 24.02 6.27 10.34
C ALA A 148 25.15 7.25 10.68
N PRO A 149 25.55 8.16 9.77
CA PRO A 149 26.70 9.07 9.98
C PRO A 149 26.44 10.12 11.06
N ILE A 150 25.20 10.34 11.47
CA ILE A 150 24.86 11.30 12.53
C ILE A 150 25.24 10.70 13.89
N PRO A 151 26.18 11.29 14.67
CA PRO A 151 26.72 10.68 15.89
C PRO A 151 25.64 10.32 16.92
N TYR A 152 24.61 11.15 17.04
CA TYR A 152 23.48 10.88 17.93
C TYR A 152 22.70 9.62 17.51
N LEU A 153 22.37 9.45 16.24
CA LEU A 153 21.67 8.27 15.72
C LEU A 153 22.53 7.03 15.87
N LYS A 154 23.83 7.13 15.56
CA LYS A 154 24.78 6.03 15.72
C LYS A 154 24.80 5.55 17.18
N LYS A 155 24.96 6.45 18.14
CA LYS A 155 24.96 6.12 19.56
C LYS A 155 23.66 5.43 19.99
N GLN A 156 22.51 5.88 19.47
CA GLN A 156 21.23 5.23 19.75
C GLN A 156 21.12 3.85 19.13
N ALA A 157 21.61 3.65 17.92
CA ALA A 157 21.62 2.36 17.23
C ALA A 157 22.54 1.35 17.89
N GLU A 158 23.63 1.79 18.48
CA GLU A 158 24.62 0.96 19.22
C GLU A 158 24.15 0.61 20.64
N ALA A 159 23.09 1.24 21.15
CA ALA A 159 22.58 0.98 22.50
C ALA A 159 22.11 -0.48 22.66
N PRO A 160 22.34 -1.11 23.82
CA PRO A 160 21.85 -2.47 24.09
C PRO A 160 20.34 -2.58 23.87
N GLY A 161 19.91 -3.55 23.07
CA GLY A 161 18.49 -3.75 22.75
C GLY A 161 17.91 -2.78 21.72
N ALA A 162 18.72 -1.93 21.06
CA ALA A 162 18.26 -1.02 20.03
C ALA A 162 17.55 -1.77 18.89
N ARG A 163 16.35 -1.31 18.58
CA ARG A 163 15.55 -1.83 17.47
C ARG A 163 15.92 -1.08 16.19
N LEU A 164 16.87 -1.63 15.42
CA LEU A 164 17.44 -0.97 14.23
C LEU A 164 16.42 -0.65 13.15
N GLU A 165 15.44 -1.52 12.94
CA GLU A 165 14.30 -1.26 12.07
C GLU A 165 13.04 -1.95 12.62
N GLY A 166 11.94 -1.22 12.61
CA GLY A 166 10.62 -1.74 12.95
C GLY A 166 9.98 -2.54 11.80
N ALA A 167 8.79 -3.07 12.03
CA ALA A 167 8.00 -3.67 10.96
C ALA A 167 7.67 -2.64 9.87
N THR A 168 7.62 -3.08 8.62
CA THR A 168 7.08 -2.30 7.50
C THR A 168 5.57 -2.47 7.49
N ARG A 169 4.85 -1.37 7.48
CA ARG A 169 3.39 -1.39 7.35
C ARG A 169 3.03 -1.20 5.90
N ALA A 170 2.45 -2.23 5.29
CA ALA A 170 1.85 -2.14 3.96
C ALA A 170 0.45 -1.54 4.07
N ASP A 171 0.07 -0.62 3.18
CA ASP A 171 -1.26 -0.01 3.18
C ASP A 171 -2.35 -1.06 2.93
N ALA A 172 -2.08 -2.01 2.01
CA ALA A 172 -2.89 -3.20 1.83
C ALA A 172 -2.07 -4.40 1.33
N MET A 173 -2.64 -5.60 1.50
CA MET A 173 -2.13 -6.84 0.94
C MET A 173 -3.28 -7.69 0.41
N LEU A 174 -3.21 -8.08 -0.85
CA LEU A 174 -4.02 -9.16 -1.42
C LEU A 174 -3.24 -10.46 -1.28
N LEU A 175 -3.90 -11.53 -0.88
CA LEU A 175 -3.31 -12.86 -0.75
C LEU A 175 -4.22 -13.90 -1.36
N ALA A 176 -3.64 -14.77 -2.19
CA ALA A 176 -4.26 -16.00 -2.70
C ALA A 176 -3.62 -17.20 -1.99
N PRO A 177 -4.19 -17.71 -0.89
CA PRO A 177 -3.55 -18.73 -0.07
C PRO A 177 -3.22 -20.03 -0.81
N ALA A 178 -4.10 -20.43 -1.76
CA ALA A 178 -3.93 -21.68 -2.52
C ALA A 178 -2.66 -21.68 -3.39
N SER A 179 -2.34 -20.55 -4.02
CA SER A 179 -1.14 -20.40 -4.87
C SER A 179 0.06 -19.86 -4.11
N GLY A 180 -0.15 -19.23 -2.97
CA GLY A 180 0.84 -18.47 -2.21
C GLY A 180 1.19 -17.12 -2.85
N VAL A 181 0.43 -16.68 -3.84
CA VAL A 181 0.58 -15.36 -4.47
C VAL A 181 0.13 -14.28 -3.50
N ALA A 182 0.92 -13.22 -3.38
CA ALA A 182 0.54 -12.02 -2.64
C ALA A 182 0.91 -10.75 -3.40
N VAL A 183 0.12 -9.69 -3.18
CA VAL A 183 0.39 -8.36 -3.71
C VAL A 183 0.39 -7.37 -2.57
N ILE A 184 1.51 -6.73 -2.33
CA ILE A 184 1.66 -5.62 -1.38
C ILE A 184 1.31 -4.34 -2.13
N PHE A 185 0.40 -3.54 -1.59
CA PHE A 185 0.08 -2.22 -2.12
C PHE A 185 0.69 -1.13 -1.23
N GLU A 186 1.38 -0.21 -1.86
CA GLU A 186 1.85 1.04 -1.29
C GLU A 186 1.16 2.18 -2.01
N ALA A 187 0.52 3.07 -1.30
CA ALA A 187 -0.35 4.10 -1.85
C ALA A 187 0.15 5.51 -1.58
N LYS A 188 -0.02 6.40 -2.55
CA LYS A 188 0.25 7.82 -2.42
C LYS A 188 -0.85 8.63 -3.10
N VAL A 189 -1.36 9.64 -2.41
CA VAL A 189 -2.32 10.60 -2.94
C VAL A 189 -1.66 11.98 -3.04
N LEU A 190 -1.37 12.60 -1.91
CA LEU A 190 -0.74 13.92 -1.83
C LEU A 190 0.69 13.87 -1.28
N SER A 191 1.03 12.82 -0.55
CA SER A 191 2.35 12.63 0.05
C SER A 191 3.34 12.04 -0.95
N ASP A 192 4.60 12.03 -0.56
CA ASP A 192 5.67 11.30 -1.22
C ASP A 192 6.10 10.11 -0.35
N ILE A 193 7.01 9.29 -0.85
CA ILE A 193 7.59 8.21 -0.05
C ILE A 193 8.48 8.77 1.05
N SER A 194 8.40 8.14 2.23
CA SER A 194 9.23 8.53 3.35
C SER A 194 10.69 8.10 3.14
N THR A 195 11.60 9.05 3.35
CA THR A 195 13.05 8.82 3.43
C THR A 195 13.52 8.59 4.87
N HIS A 196 12.63 8.74 5.86
CA HIS A 196 12.96 8.58 7.27
C HIS A 196 12.72 7.13 7.69
N VAL A 197 13.77 6.34 7.63
CA VAL A 197 13.79 4.98 8.16
C VAL A 197 14.82 4.93 9.28
N THR A 198 14.36 4.87 10.47
CA THR A 198 15.02 4.94 11.78
C THR A 198 16.53 5.31 11.79
N PHE A 199 17.43 4.41 11.38
CA PHE A 199 18.88 4.61 11.50
C PHE A 199 19.64 4.55 10.17
N ASP A 200 19.02 4.16 9.08
CA ASP A 200 19.64 4.05 7.75
C ASP A 200 19.18 5.19 6.84
N LEU A 201 20.05 6.18 6.64
CA LEU A 201 19.74 7.36 5.83
C LEU A 201 19.68 7.09 4.32
N ALA A 202 20.22 5.96 3.86
CA ALA A 202 20.16 5.58 2.45
C ALA A 202 18.96 4.68 2.13
N ARG A 203 18.12 4.33 3.13
CA ARG A 203 16.98 3.45 2.95
C ARG A 203 15.67 4.26 2.94
N ASN A 204 14.82 4.03 1.98
CA ASN A 204 13.50 4.68 1.87
C ASN A 204 12.35 3.67 2.01
N GLN A 205 11.12 4.17 2.03
CA GLN A 205 9.92 3.37 2.21
C GLN A 205 9.75 2.29 1.14
N LEU A 206 9.96 2.60 -0.15
CA LEU A 206 9.85 1.60 -1.23
C LEU A 206 10.89 0.49 -1.09
N ALA A 207 12.15 0.84 -0.78
CA ALA A 207 13.19 -0.16 -0.53
C ALA A 207 12.82 -1.10 0.63
N ARG A 208 12.20 -0.57 1.70
CA ARG A 208 11.69 -1.39 2.81
C ARG A 208 10.57 -2.33 2.35
N SER A 209 9.63 -1.83 1.56
CA SER A 209 8.51 -2.62 1.04
C SER A 209 9.00 -3.73 0.10
N ILE A 210 10.01 -3.44 -0.75
CA ILE A 210 10.67 -4.44 -1.59
C ILE A 210 11.39 -5.50 -0.74
N ASP A 211 12.09 -5.07 0.31
CA ASP A 211 12.84 -6.01 1.15
C ASP A 211 11.93 -6.99 1.90
N VAL A 212 10.80 -6.51 2.45
CA VAL A 212 9.82 -7.40 3.09
C VAL A 212 9.04 -8.25 2.08
N MET A 213 8.87 -7.78 0.84
CA MET A 213 8.32 -8.58 -0.27
C MET A 213 9.17 -9.84 -0.50
N LEU A 214 10.49 -9.71 -0.46
CA LEU A 214 11.47 -10.78 -0.68
C LEU A 214 11.69 -11.69 0.55
N GLN A 215 11.09 -11.39 1.70
CA GLN A 215 11.34 -12.10 2.95
C GLN A 215 10.23 -13.11 3.25
N ALA A 216 10.58 -14.37 3.50
CA ALA A 216 9.66 -15.34 4.09
C ALA A 216 9.35 -14.97 5.55
N ASN A 217 8.11 -15.12 5.94
CA ASN A 217 7.64 -14.81 7.30
C ASN A 217 6.78 -15.96 7.86
N PRO A 218 7.36 -17.15 8.11
CA PRO A 218 6.60 -18.33 8.56
C PRO A 218 5.99 -18.16 9.96
N ALA A 219 6.50 -17.21 10.75
CA ALA A 219 5.98 -16.90 12.08
C ALA A 219 4.75 -15.97 12.07
N LEU A 220 4.35 -15.45 10.91
CA LEU A 220 3.09 -14.70 10.81
C LEU A 220 1.90 -15.64 10.98
N PRO A 221 0.78 -15.15 11.55
CA PRO A 221 -0.43 -15.93 11.63
C PRO A 221 -0.97 -16.29 10.23
N ALA A 222 -1.64 -17.43 10.11
CA ALA A 222 -2.37 -17.75 8.90
C ALA A 222 -3.48 -16.70 8.66
N PRO A 223 -3.78 -16.35 7.39
CA PRO A 223 -3.20 -16.93 6.17
C PRO A 223 -1.89 -16.27 5.71
N LEU A 224 -1.40 -15.21 6.36
CA LEU A 224 -0.19 -14.46 5.91
C LEU A 224 1.07 -15.32 5.79
N SER A 225 1.20 -16.36 6.64
CA SER A 225 2.32 -17.31 6.59
C SER A 225 2.33 -18.17 5.32
N LEU A 226 1.22 -18.22 4.58
CA LEU A 226 1.11 -18.95 3.30
C LEU A 226 1.69 -18.19 2.12
N ARG A 227 2.01 -16.91 2.30
CA ARG A 227 2.64 -16.08 1.29
C ARG A 227 4.02 -16.64 0.90
N LYS A 228 4.26 -16.76 -0.41
CA LYS A 228 5.55 -17.16 -0.97
C LYS A 228 6.33 -15.94 -1.47
N PRO A 229 7.54 -15.68 -0.97
CA PRO A 229 8.34 -14.51 -1.38
C PRO A 229 8.55 -14.43 -2.90
N GLU A 230 8.80 -15.56 -3.55
CA GLU A 230 9.01 -15.65 -5.00
C GLU A 230 7.74 -15.39 -5.84
N ARG A 231 6.59 -15.40 -5.20
CA ARG A 231 5.26 -15.09 -5.78
C ARG A 231 4.63 -13.84 -5.16
N THR A 232 5.43 -13.03 -4.50
CA THR A 232 4.97 -11.76 -3.91
C THR A 232 5.37 -10.61 -4.81
N PHE A 233 4.44 -9.68 -5.01
CA PHE A 233 4.56 -8.49 -5.86
C PHE A 233 4.39 -7.24 -5.01
N LEU A 234 4.91 -6.11 -5.48
CA LEU A 234 4.66 -4.79 -4.92
C LEU A 234 4.01 -3.92 -6.00
N VAL A 235 2.88 -3.32 -5.69
CA VAL A 235 2.21 -2.35 -6.55
C VAL A 235 2.19 -0.99 -5.86
N LEU A 236 2.76 0.01 -6.52
CA LEU A 236 2.61 1.40 -6.13
C LEU A 236 1.32 1.95 -6.75
N LEU A 237 0.44 2.54 -5.92
CA LEU A 237 -0.81 3.19 -6.34
C LEU A 237 -0.65 4.70 -6.19
N THR A 238 -0.81 5.45 -7.29
CA THR A 238 -0.68 6.91 -7.30
C THR A 238 -1.69 7.56 -8.25
N PRO A 239 -1.91 8.87 -8.20
CA PRO A 239 -2.63 9.56 -9.29
C PRO A 239 -1.92 9.36 -10.63
N ALA A 240 -2.66 9.16 -11.72
CA ALA A 240 -2.10 8.97 -13.07
C ALA A 240 -1.20 10.14 -13.49
N LEU A 241 -1.54 11.35 -13.07
CA LEU A 241 -0.76 12.56 -13.36
C LEU A 241 0.68 12.54 -12.80
N THR A 242 0.98 11.64 -11.85
CA THR A 242 2.32 11.50 -11.27
C THR A 242 3.13 10.37 -11.92
N GLN A 243 2.55 9.62 -12.86
CA GLN A 243 3.25 8.55 -13.57
C GLN A 243 3.99 9.11 -14.80
N PRO A 244 5.21 8.62 -15.09
CA PRO A 244 5.95 9.01 -16.29
C PRO A 244 5.12 8.76 -17.55
N GLY A 245 5.14 9.71 -18.49
CA GLY A 245 4.47 9.57 -19.78
C GLY A 245 2.94 9.76 -19.80
N ARG A 246 2.26 9.85 -18.65
CA ARG A 246 0.79 10.02 -18.61
C ARG A 246 0.31 11.48 -18.52
N ALA A 247 1.03 12.37 -17.85
CA ALA A 247 0.58 13.76 -17.67
C ALA A 247 1.69 14.82 -17.66
N GLY A 248 2.86 14.45 -18.12
CA GLY A 248 4.01 15.35 -18.18
C GLY A 248 5.08 15.00 -17.15
N ASP A 249 6.28 14.88 -17.67
CA ASP A 249 7.48 14.48 -16.91
C ASP A 249 7.81 15.37 -15.73
N ALA A 250 7.39 16.64 -15.74
CA ALA A 250 7.72 17.58 -14.68
C ALA A 250 7.07 17.20 -13.33
N ILE A 251 5.79 16.79 -13.33
CA ILE A 251 5.08 16.40 -12.12
C ILE A 251 5.60 15.06 -11.59
N SER A 252 5.82 14.10 -12.48
CA SER A 252 6.41 12.81 -12.12
C SER A 252 7.78 13.00 -11.47
N LYS A 253 8.65 13.82 -12.05
CA LYS A 253 10.00 14.10 -11.55
C LYS A 253 10.03 14.90 -10.24
N SER A 254 8.95 15.58 -9.87
CA SER A 254 8.85 16.32 -8.60
C SER A 254 8.64 15.41 -7.38
N ARG A 255 8.33 14.13 -7.59
CA ARG A 255 8.12 13.13 -6.53
C ARG A 255 9.25 12.13 -6.52
N LEU A 256 9.69 11.71 -5.32
CA LEU A 256 10.73 10.70 -5.17
C LEU A 256 10.35 9.39 -5.85
N TYR A 257 9.13 8.92 -5.67
CA TYR A 257 8.67 7.70 -6.32
C TYR A 257 8.64 7.80 -7.86
N GLY A 258 8.52 9.01 -8.40
CA GLY A 258 8.49 9.24 -9.85
C GLY A 258 9.78 8.86 -10.58
N TRP A 259 10.92 8.90 -9.89
CA TRP A 259 12.20 8.44 -10.43
C TRP A 259 12.71 7.16 -9.77
N LEU A 260 12.38 6.91 -8.48
CA LEU A 260 12.79 5.69 -7.79
C LEU A 260 12.12 4.43 -8.36
N MET A 261 10.82 4.50 -8.64
CA MET A 261 10.08 3.33 -9.13
C MET A 261 10.61 2.82 -10.48
N PRO A 262 10.78 3.67 -11.52
CA PRO A 262 11.42 3.24 -12.76
C PRO A 262 12.84 2.71 -12.56
N ALA A 263 13.63 3.34 -11.69
CA ALA A 263 14.97 2.88 -11.40
C ALA A 263 15.00 1.52 -10.67
N TYR A 264 14.01 1.20 -9.85
CA TYR A 264 13.90 -0.10 -9.18
C TYR A 264 13.33 -1.20 -10.09
N GLN A 265 12.55 -0.82 -11.09
CA GLN A 265 12.04 -1.73 -12.13
C GLN A 265 13.12 -2.11 -13.16
N ASP A 266 14.24 -1.39 -13.20
CA ASP A 266 15.39 -1.74 -14.02
C ASP A 266 16.27 -2.79 -13.29
N PRO A 267 16.33 -4.05 -13.77
CA PRO A 267 17.10 -5.11 -13.13
C PRO A 267 18.61 -4.84 -13.13
N HIS A 268 19.09 -3.90 -13.96
CA HIS A 268 20.50 -3.50 -14.04
C HIS A 268 20.81 -2.27 -13.19
N SER A 269 19.80 -1.67 -12.55
CA SER A 269 19.97 -0.47 -11.74
C SER A 269 20.87 -0.71 -10.53
N SER A 270 21.89 0.13 -10.38
CA SER A 270 22.73 0.15 -9.18
C SER A 270 22.00 0.70 -7.95
N LEU A 271 20.92 1.47 -8.16
CA LEU A 271 20.21 2.18 -7.09
C LEU A 271 19.53 1.24 -6.11
N LEU A 272 18.82 0.21 -6.62
CA LEU A 272 18.18 -0.78 -5.75
C LEU A 272 19.25 -1.54 -4.92
N ARG A 273 20.38 -1.86 -5.52
CA ARG A 273 21.53 -2.47 -4.81
C ARG A 273 22.09 -1.57 -3.72
N GLN A 274 22.19 -0.26 -3.95
CA GLN A 274 22.64 0.70 -2.93
C GLN A 274 21.66 0.76 -1.74
N HIS A 275 20.36 0.64 -2.00
CA HIS A 275 19.32 0.69 -0.97
C HIS A 275 19.08 -0.66 -0.28
N LEU A 276 19.43 -1.78 -0.92
CA LEU A 276 19.31 -3.15 -0.41
C LEU A 276 20.64 -3.92 -0.52
N PRO A 277 21.74 -3.41 0.06
CA PRO A 277 23.10 -3.95 -0.14
C PRO A 277 23.31 -5.34 0.46
N HIS A 278 22.44 -5.78 1.35
CA HIS A 278 22.42 -7.12 1.96
C HIS A 278 21.78 -8.19 1.06
N ARG A 279 21.21 -7.80 -0.08
CA ARG A 279 20.60 -8.68 -1.08
C ARG A 279 21.57 -8.94 -2.22
N ASP A 280 21.55 -10.14 -2.79
CA ASP A 280 22.34 -10.44 -3.96
C ASP A 280 21.71 -9.90 -5.27
N GLY A 281 22.52 -9.84 -6.33
CA GLY A 281 22.07 -9.25 -7.59
C GLY A 281 20.94 -10.04 -8.26
N SER A 282 20.87 -11.36 -8.07
CA SER A 282 19.82 -12.20 -8.66
C SER A 282 18.49 -11.99 -7.93
N GLU A 283 18.50 -11.89 -6.61
CA GLU A 283 17.30 -11.53 -5.82
C GLU A 283 16.75 -10.17 -6.27
N LEU A 284 17.64 -9.18 -6.49
CA LEU A 284 17.24 -7.82 -6.89
C LEU A 284 16.71 -7.76 -8.34
N ALA A 285 17.32 -8.48 -9.27
CA ALA A 285 16.83 -8.59 -10.63
C ALA A 285 15.43 -9.23 -10.69
N GLN A 286 15.22 -10.32 -9.96
CA GLN A 286 13.89 -10.93 -9.82
C GLN A 286 12.88 -10.02 -9.11
N ALA A 287 13.32 -9.20 -8.16
CA ALA A 287 12.46 -8.24 -7.51
C ALA A 287 11.97 -7.18 -8.51
N ALA A 288 12.86 -6.65 -9.35
CA ALA A 288 12.54 -5.62 -10.35
C ALA A 288 11.36 -6.01 -11.26
N GLU A 289 11.29 -7.28 -11.67
CA GLU A 289 10.22 -7.82 -12.51
C GLU A 289 8.85 -7.92 -11.80
N ARG A 290 8.85 -7.80 -10.47
CA ARG A 290 7.66 -7.94 -9.60
C ARG A 290 7.19 -6.61 -9.01
N LEU A 291 7.72 -5.49 -9.53
CA LEU A 291 7.33 -4.14 -9.13
C LEU A 291 6.35 -3.57 -10.16
N GLY A 292 5.13 -3.32 -9.75
CA GLY A 292 4.07 -2.74 -10.58
C GLY A 292 3.74 -1.31 -10.18
N TRP A 293 3.21 -0.54 -11.11
CA TRP A 293 2.75 0.82 -10.87
C TRP A 293 1.41 1.07 -11.54
N ALA A 294 0.34 1.14 -10.74
CA ALA A 294 -1.00 1.48 -11.20
C ALA A 294 -1.44 2.85 -10.70
N SER A 295 -2.45 3.42 -11.32
CA SER A 295 -3.07 4.65 -10.87
C SER A 295 -4.42 4.40 -10.23
N TRP A 296 -4.93 5.42 -9.50
CA TRP A 296 -6.30 5.41 -8.98
C TRP A 296 -7.30 5.37 -10.13
N GLU A 297 -6.98 6.03 -11.25
CA GLU A 297 -7.75 6.00 -12.49
C GLU A 297 -7.78 4.61 -13.13
N ASP A 298 -6.71 3.82 -12.99
CA ASP A 298 -6.71 2.40 -13.40
C ASP A 298 -7.66 1.57 -12.52
N CYS A 299 -7.67 1.79 -11.19
CA CYS A 299 -8.64 1.15 -10.30
C CYS A 299 -10.08 1.48 -10.71
N HIS A 300 -10.38 2.76 -10.97
CA HIS A 300 -11.69 3.19 -11.45
C HIS A 300 -12.06 2.55 -12.80
N SER A 301 -11.14 2.50 -13.73
CA SER A 301 -11.35 1.92 -15.06
C SER A 301 -11.62 0.40 -15.01
N VAL A 302 -11.04 -0.30 -14.04
CA VAL A 302 -11.27 -1.74 -13.81
C VAL A 302 -12.60 -1.98 -13.10
N ALA A 303 -12.89 -1.20 -12.07
CA ALA A 303 -14.13 -1.25 -11.30
C ALA A 303 -14.69 0.17 -11.14
N PRO A 304 -15.77 0.56 -11.87
CA PRO A 304 -16.27 1.94 -11.85
C PRO A 304 -16.69 2.48 -10.49
N ALA A 305 -16.99 1.60 -9.53
CA ALA A 305 -17.27 2.00 -8.14
C ALA A 305 -16.00 2.43 -7.39
N ALA A 306 -14.82 1.99 -7.83
CA ALA A 306 -13.55 2.37 -7.23
C ALA A 306 -13.21 3.82 -7.58
N CYS A 307 -12.99 4.64 -6.55
CA CYS A 307 -12.64 6.06 -6.72
C CYS A 307 -13.60 6.81 -7.67
N SER A 308 -14.92 6.58 -7.53
CA SER A 308 -15.96 7.18 -8.39
C SER A 308 -15.92 8.72 -8.45
N TRP A 309 -15.37 9.37 -7.41
CA TRP A 309 -15.16 10.83 -7.35
C TRP A 309 -14.16 11.37 -8.37
N LEU A 310 -13.30 10.51 -8.97
CA LEU A 310 -12.34 10.95 -10.00
C LEU A 310 -13.02 11.43 -11.28
N THR A 311 -14.25 10.97 -11.54
CA THR A 311 -15.04 11.35 -12.71
C THR A 311 -16.14 12.34 -12.39
N ALA A 312 -16.34 12.70 -11.12
CA ALA A 312 -17.35 13.67 -10.70
C ALA A 312 -16.98 15.07 -11.23
N THR A 313 -17.84 15.67 -12.04
CA THR A 313 -17.65 17.04 -12.50
C THR A 313 -17.75 17.97 -11.27
N PRO A 314 -16.81 18.92 -11.08
CA PRO A 314 -16.92 19.89 -9.99
C PRO A 314 -18.24 20.65 -10.11
N GLY A 315 -19.15 20.47 -9.15
CA GLY A 315 -20.43 21.20 -9.08
C GLY A 315 -21.71 20.33 -9.04
N THR A 316 -21.61 19.01 -9.02
CA THR A 316 -22.76 18.10 -8.93
C THR A 316 -22.84 17.33 -7.60
N ALA A 317 -22.04 17.71 -6.60
CA ALA A 317 -22.10 17.15 -5.25
C ALA A 317 -22.67 18.18 -4.27
#